data_faf92fb8a82ceccef156d5d18c29b028
#
_entry.id   faf92fb8a82ceccef156d5d18c29b028
#
_cell.length_a   1.000
_cell.length_b   1.000
_cell.length_c   1.000
_cell.angle_alpha   90.00
_cell.angle_beta   90.00
_cell.angle_gamma   90.00
#
_symmetry.space_group_name_H-M   'P 1'
#
loop_
_entity.id
_entity.type
_entity.pdbx_description
1 polymer ?
#
loop_
_entity_poly.entity_id
_entity_poly.type
_entity_poly.pdbx_seq_one_letter_code
_entity_poly.pdbx_strand_id
1 'polypeptide(L)'
;MYQIALIVSVLIYLMITGYLGYIAYRKTQTTTDYLLAGREAHPYIMAMSYGATFISTSAIVGFGGTAALFGMSLLWLTFLNIFVGIFIAFVFFGHRTRTMGYNLDSHTFPELLGKRYQSRFVQVFSGILIFLFMPIYTAAVLMGATQFLVVNLKLDYEVALFAFSAIVAIYVIMGGLKGVMYTDAFQGSVMFIGMLLLLFFTYYRLGGITSAHESLEKLNPMIVEIMGKTGHRGFTHMPLFGSSTWWTVISTIVLGVGIGVLAQPQLVTRFMTVKSSKELNRATLVGGIFILAMTGVAFTVGAVSNVYFYNTTGKIAFLAAEKKVDSIIPMFVEQTMPAWFGILFLVTLFAAAMSTMSSQYHTIGAALSRDITETLSKKRAGIGVNRLGTSIGIILSTIVAWGLPRFYETGSEIIARGTSIFFGLCASSFLPMYFGALYSRRITRAGAIAGMLTGFLSSMFWFLFVHEKESQPLRICQALFGKPSLWGEPWKVVDPIVVSLPLAIAVTVLVSFATKPMDEKHLKSCFNGLN
;
A
#
# COMPACT_ATOMS: atom_id res chain seq x y z
N MET A 1 10.68 -17.19 30.38
CA MET A 1 10.83 -15.73 30.47
C MET A 1 10.54 -15.03 29.14
N TYR A 2 11.16 -15.43 28.02
CA TYR A 2 10.93 -14.79 26.71
C TYR A 2 9.46 -14.72 26.27
N GLN A 3 8.74 -15.85 26.32
CA GLN A 3 7.31 -15.89 25.93
C GLN A 3 6.43 -15.00 26.82
N ILE A 4 6.72 -14.93 28.12
CA ILE A 4 5.97 -14.05 29.04
C ILE A 4 6.26 -12.59 28.68
N ALA A 5 7.50 -12.20 28.46
CA ALA A 5 7.88 -10.84 28.07
C ALA A 5 7.22 -10.44 26.73
N LEU A 6 7.17 -11.36 25.77
CA LEU A 6 6.51 -11.17 24.48
C LEU A 6 5.00 -10.93 24.65
N ILE A 7 4.30 -11.82 25.39
CA ILE A 7 2.85 -11.68 25.65
C ILE A 7 2.56 -10.36 26.37
N VAL A 8 3.33 -10.02 27.41
CA VAL A 8 3.18 -8.78 28.17
C VAL A 8 3.37 -7.55 27.27
N SER A 9 4.41 -7.54 26.41
CA SER A 9 4.67 -6.43 25.49
C SER A 9 3.55 -6.24 24.47
N VAL A 10 3.03 -7.33 23.90
CA VAL A 10 1.87 -7.30 23.00
C VAL A 10 0.63 -6.78 23.71
N LEU A 11 0.37 -7.26 24.93
CA LEU A 11 -0.78 -6.79 25.72
C LEU A 11 -0.68 -5.30 26.06
N ILE A 12 0.49 -4.80 26.47
CA ILE A 12 0.72 -3.36 26.72
C ILE A 12 0.46 -2.56 25.45
N TYR A 13 1.02 -3.01 24.31
CA TYR A 13 0.79 -2.36 23.03
C TYR A 13 -0.69 -2.32 22.65
N LEU A 14 -1.42 -3.43 22.80
CA LEU A 14 -2.85 -3.51 22.51
C LEU A 14 -3.68 -2.66 23.49
N MET A 15 -3.31 -2.59 24.78
CA MET A 15 -3.96 -1.71 25.75
C MET A 15 -3.80 -0.23 25.37
N ILE A 16 -2.59 0.21 24.98
CA ILE A 16 -2.35 1.59 24.56
C ILE A 16 -3.18 1.90 23.30
N THR A 17 -3.13 1.00 22.29
CA THR A 17 -3.89 1.15 21.05
C THR A 17 -5.39 1.20 21.31
N GLY A 18 -5.91 0.31 22.16
CA GLY A 18 -7.32 0.27 22.56
C GLY A 18 -7.74 1.52 23.33
N TYR A 19 -6.89 2.04 24.21
CA TYR A 19 -7.15 3.29 24.95
C TYR A 19 -7.22 4.50 24.02
N LEU A 20 -6.29 4.62 23.04
CA LEU A 20 -6.34 5.68 22.04
C LEU A 20 -7.59 5.57 21.16
N GLY A 21 -7.96 4.36 20.77
CA GLY A 21 -9.21 4.07 20.04
C GLY A 21 -10.45 4.48 20.85
N TYR A 22 -10.46 4.20 22.15
CA TYR A 22 -11.56 4.59 23.04
C TYR A 22 -11.69 6.11 23.19
N ILE A 23 -10.57 6.83 23.37
CA ILE A 23 -10.58 8.30 23.41
C ILE A 23 -11.17 8.87 22.13
N ALA A 24 -10.76 8.34 20.99
CA ALA A 24 -11.24 8.78 19.69
C ALA A 24 -12.74 8.45 19.51
N TYR A 25 -13.17 7.25 19.90
CA TYR A 25 -14.58 6.87 19.88
C TYR A 25 -15.46 7.87 20.63
N ARG A 26 -15.06 8.27 21.83
CA ARG A 26 -15.78 9.29 22.61
C ARG A 26 -15.84 10.67 21.96
N LYS A 27 -14.84 11.00 21.13
CA LYS A 27 -14.75 12.27 20.39
C LYS A 27 -15.40 12.22 19.01
N THR A 28 -15.85 11.06 18.55
CA THR A 28 -16.47 10.86 17.22
C THR A 28 -17.99 10.95 17.36
N GLN A 29 -18.54 12.15 17.15
CA GLN A 29 -19.98 12.41 17.34
C GLN A 29 -20.72 12.62 16.01
N THR A 30 -20.01 13.09 14.97
CA THR A 30 -20.59 13.42 13.66
C THR A 30 -20.05 12.51 12.56
N THR A 31 -20.76 12.47 11.42
CA THR A 31 -20.28 11.77 10.22
C THR A 31 -18.94 12.36 9.72
N THR A 32 -18.75 13.67 9.86
CA THR A 32 -17.47 14.34 9.51
C THR A 32 -16.34 13.91 10.44
N ASP A 33 -16.61 13.72 11.75
CA ASP A 33 -15.62 13.15 12.66
C ASP A 33 -15.25 11.73 12.25
N TYR A 34 -16.25 10.93 11.89
CA TYR A 34 -16.06 9.53 11.51
C TYR A 34 -15.28 9.39 10.19
N LEU A 35 -15.59 10.20 9.17
CA LEU A 35 -15.00 10.09 7.82
C LEU A 35 -13.74 10.93 7.61
N LEU A 36 -13.60 12.08 8.30
CA LEU A 36 -12.52 13.06 8.08
C LEU A 36 -11.86 13.55 9.38
N ALA A 37 -12.02 12.85 10.50
CA ALA A 37 -11.47 13.24 11.79
C ALA A 37 -11.83 14.69 12.21
N GLY A 38 -12.99 15.20 11.77
CA GLY A 38 -13.44 16.57 12.02
C GLY A 38 -12.73 17.66 11.22
N ARG A 39 -11.84 17.31 10.29
CA ARG A 39 -10.97 18.22 9.51
C ARG A 39 -10.05 19.08 10.39
N GLU A 40 -9.68 18.57 11.56
CA GLU A 40 -8.89 19.29 12.59
C GLU A 40 -7.62 18.55 13.02
N ALA A 41 -7.14 17.62 12.19
CA ALA A 41 -5.97 16.80 12.52
C ALA A 41 -4.71 17.66 12.67
N HIS A 42 -3.95 17.38 13.74
CA HIS A 42 -2.63 18.00 13.95
C HIS A 42 -1.65 17.53 12.89
N PRO A 43 -0.71 18.38 12.39
CA PRO A 43 0.25 18.03 11.33
C PRO A 43 1.03 16.75 11.59
N TYR A 44 1.53 16.56 12.81
CA TYR A 44 2.25 15.34 13.21
C TYR A 44 1.36 14.09 13.10
N ILE A 45 0.12 14.16 13.62
CA ILE A 45 -0.82 13.04 13.56
C ILE A 45 -1.17 12.71 12.11
N MET A 46 -1.39 13.74 11.28
CA MET A 46 -1.66 13.54 9.85
C MET A 46 -0.46 12.90 9.14
N ALA A 47 0.76 13.41 9.34
CA ALA A 47 1.97 12.90 8.71
C ALA A 47 2.28 11.46 9.11
N MET A 48 2.21 11.17 10.41
CA MET A 48 2.43 9.82 10.94
C MET A 48 1.33 8.86 10.49
N SER A 49 0.07 9.30 10.48
CA SER A 49 -1.03 8.48 9.95
C SER A 49 -0.90 8.23 8.46
N TYR A 50 -0.50 9.23 7.65
CA TYR A 50 -0.22 9.04 6.24
C TYR A 50 0.93 8.02 6.04
N GLY A 51 2.06 8.25 6.71
CA GLY A 51 3.24 7.39 6.60
C GLY A 51 3.00 5.97 7.10
N ALA A 52 2.40 5.81 8.29
CA ALA A 52 2.10 4.50 8.86
C ALA A 52 1.03 3.73 8.06
N THR A 53 0.09 4.42 7.41
CA THR A 53 -0.86 3.79 6.48
C THR A 53 -0.20 3.36 5.17
N PHE A 54 0.76 4.14 4.68
CA PHE A 54 1.49 3.82 3.46
C PHE A 54 2.46 2.66 3.66
N ILE A 55 3.20 2.67 4.79
CA ILE A 55 4.18 1.63 5.11
C ILE A 55 3.51 0.53 5.93
N SER A 56 3.30 -0.60 5.28
CA SER A 56 2.67 -1.78 5.87
C SER A 56 3.68 -2.90 6.13
N THR A 57 3.21 -3.99 6.70
CA THR A 57 3.97 -5.25 6.74
C THR A 57 4.35 -5.73 5.33
N SER A 58 3.54 -5.45 4.30
CA SER A 58 3.94 -5.73 2.91
C SER A 58 5.22 -5.00 2.53
N ALA A 59 5.41 -3.74 2.98
CA ALA A 59 6.64 -2.99 2.70
C ALA A 59 7.85 -3.58 3.43
N ILE A 60 7.68 -4.00 4.69
CA ILE A 60 8.79 -4.50 5.52
C ILE A 60 9.12 -5.96 5.17
N VAL A 61 8.11 -6.83 5.17
CA VAL A 61 8.29 -8.28 4.98
C VAL A 61 8.32 -8.63 3.48
N GLY A 62 7.30 -8.24 2.73
CA GLY A 62 7.17 -8.58 1.30
C GLY A 62 8.23 -7.91 0.43
N PHE A 63 8.29 -6.57 0.44
CA PHE A 63 9.32 -5.86 -0.35
C PHE A 63 10.72 -5.97 0.25
N GLY A 64 10.86 -6.14 1.59
CA GLY A 64 12.13 -6.49 2.21
C GLY A 64 12.67 -7.84 1.72
N GLY A 65 11.83 -8.87 1.66
CA GLY A 65 12.18 -10.16 1.04
C GLY A 65 12.48 -10.04 -0.45
N THR A 66 11.70 -9.24 -1.18
CA THR A 66 11.95 -8.93 -2.60
C THR A 66 13.29 -8.21 -2.78
N ALA A 67 13.70 -7.35 -1.84
CA ALA A 67 15.02 -6.71 -1.86
C ALA A 67 16.16 -7.73 -1.60
N ALA A 68 15.91 -8.76 -0.81
CA ALA A 68 16.85 -9.86 -0.71
C ALA A 68 17.05 -10.62 -2.03
N LEU A 69 16.04 -10.64 -2.90
CA LEU A 69 16.12 -11.29 -4.21
C LEU A 69 16.77 -10.35 -5.26
N PHE A 70 16.31 -9.10 -5.37
CA PHE A 70 16.73 -8.16 -6.43
C PHE A 70 17.81 -7.16 -5.98
N GLY A 71 18.24 -7.21 -4.72
CA GLY A 71 19.31 -6.38 -4.19
C GLY A 71 18.95 -4.90 -4.07
N MET A 72 19.98 -4.06 -4.16
CA MET A 72 19.90 -2.60 -3.99
C MET A 72 19.09 -1.89 -5.09
N SER A 73 18.73 -2.57 -6.17
CA SER A 73 17.87 -1.99 -7.21
C SER A 73 16.49 -1.58 -6.67
N LEU A 74 16.01 -2.16 -5.55
CA LEU A 74 14.76 -1.75 -4.92
C LEU A 74 14.83 -0.35 -4.28
N LEU A 75 16.00 0.21 -4.03
CA LEU A 75 16.13 1.59 -3.54
C LEU A 75 15.54 2.64 -4.51
N TRP A 76 15.36 2.30 -5.78
CA TRP A 76 14.61 3.14 -6.71
C TRP A 76 13.14 3.29 -6.29
N LEU A 77 12.55 2.28 -5.65
CA LEU A 77 11.22 2.44 -5.04
C LEU A 77 11.26 3.39 -3.84
N THR A 78 12.30 3.34 -2.99
CA THR A 78 12.48 4.32 -1.91
C THR A 78 12.54 5.74 -2.47
N PHE A 79 13.31 5.96 -3.53
CA PHE A 79 13.39 7.25 -4.20
C PHE A 79 12.01 7.72 -4.69
N LEU A 80 11.24 6.87 -5.39
CA LEU A 80 9.91 7.24 -5.86
C LEU A 80 8.91 7.45 -4.70
N ASN A 81 9.01 6.66 -3.64
CA ASN A 81 8.14 6.83 -2.46
C ASN A 81 8.35 8.20 -1.81
N ILE A 82 9.58 8.71 -1.79
CA ILE A 82 9.87 10.05 -1.27
C ILE A 82 9.46 11.12 -2.30
N PHE A 83 9.93 10.98 -3.53
CA PHE A 83 9.73 12.02 -4.54
C PHE A 83 8.26 12.11 -4.99
N VAL A 84 7.63 10.99 -5.32
CA VAL A 84 6.23 10.94 -5.77
C VAL A 84 5.28 10.86 -4.57
N GLY A 85 5.52 9.91 -3.66
CA GLY A 85 4.61 9.62 -2.55
C GLY A 85 4.56 10.68 -1.45
N ILE A 86 5.61 11.50 -1.31
CA ILE A 86 5.63 12.60 -0.35
C ILE A 86 5.69 13.95 -1.06
N PHE A 87 6.76 14.23 -1.83
CA PHE A 87 6.93 15.57 -2.38
C PHE A 87 5.80 15.92 -3.36
N ILE A 88 5.60 15.13 -4.42
CA ILE A 88 4.51 15.39 -5.37
C ILE A 88 3.15 15.29 -4.69
N ALA A 89 2.92 14.25 -3.89
CA ALA A 89 1.64 14.02 -3.23
C ALA A 89 1.24 15.17 -2.30
N PHE A 90 2.12 15.68 -1.46
CA PHE A 90 1.79 16.73 -0.49
C PHE A 90 1.79 18.13 -1.13
N VAL A 91 2.86 18.45 -1.90
CA VAL A 91 3.04 19.79 -2.43
C VAL A 91 2.08 20.10 -3.57
N PHE A 92 1.96 19.16 -4.51
CA PHE A 92 1.10 19.39 -5.68
C PHE A 92 -0.34 18.91 -5.45
N PHE A 93 -0.55 17.67 -5.01
CA PHE A 93 -1.90 17.14 -4.88
C PHE A 93 -2.58 17.55 -3.58
N GLY A 94 -1.86 17.53 -2.46
CA GLY A 94 -2.44 17.67 -1.12
C GLY A 94 -3.18 18.98 -0.91
N HIS A 95 -2.55 20.11 -1.24
CA HIS A 95 -3.16 21.43 -1.11
C HIS A 95 -4.45 21.55 -1.95
N ARG A 96 -4.38 21.13 -3.22
CA ARG A 96 -5.53 21.21 -4.14
C ARG A 96 -6.65 20.25 -3.73
N THR A 97 -6.32 19.05 -3.31
CA THR A 97 -7.28 18.07 -2.79
C THR A 97 -8.01 18.59 -1.56
N ARG A 98 -7.25 19.13 -0.60
CA ARG A 98 -7.83 19.72 0.60
C ARG A 98 -8.80 20.86 0.25
N THR A 99 -8.36 21.84 -0.54
CA THR A 99 -9.15 23.02 -0.89
C THR A 99 -10.40 22.63 -1.68
N MET A 100 -10.26 21.80 -2.71
CA MET A 100 -11.41 21.32 -3.51
C MET A 100 -12.34 20.45 -2.68
N GLY A 101 -11.81 19.57 -1.80
CA GLY A 101 -12.60 18.76 -0.88
C GLY A 101 -13.43 19.60 0.10
N TYR A 102 -12.90 20.75 0.52
CA TYR A 102 -13.62 21.73 1.34
C TYR A 102 -14.70 22.46 0.53
N ASN A 103 -14.34 22.98 -0.65
CA ASN A 103 -15.26 23.70 -1.53
C ASN A 103 -16.48 22.86 -1.95
N LEU A 104 -16.28 21.56 -2.16
CA LEU A 104 -17.31 20.61 -2.56
C LEU A 104 -17.95 19.86 -1.38
N ASP A 105 -17.53 20.14 -0.14
CA ASP A 105 -17.95 19.39 1.07
C ASP A 105 -17.88 17.87 0.87
N SER A 106 -16.74 17.39 0.37
CA SER A 106 -16.53 15.97 0.08
C SER A 106 -15.90 15.27 1.29
N HIS A 107 -16.34 14.04 1.57
CA HIS A 107 -15.92 13.26 2.73
C HIS A 107 -15.11 12.01 2.36
N THR A 108 -15.18 11.59 1.09
CA THR A 108 -14.40 10.47 0.55
C THR A 108 -13.71 10.86 -0.74
N PHE A 109 -12.73 10.07 -1.18
CA PHE A 109 -12.07 10.27 -2.47
C PHE A 109 -13.02 10.06 -3.66
N PRO A 110 -13.85 9.00 -3.72
CA PRO A 110 -14.86 8.85 -4.76
C PRO A 110 -15.88 9.99 -4.78
N GLU A 111 -16.31 10.48 -3.62
CA GLU A 111 -17.25 11.61 -3.53
C GLU A 111 -16.63 12.90 -4.08
N LEU A 112 -15.35 13.16 -3.81
CA LEU A 112 -14.61 14.28 -4.38
C LEU A 112 -14.65 14.26 -5.90
N LEU A 113 -14.33 13.11 -6.49
CA LEU A 113 -14.34 12.94 -7.95
C LEU A 113 -15.76 13.00 -8.52
N GLY A 114 -16.72 12.34 -7.86
CA GLY A 114 -18.12 12.37 -8.25
C GLY A 114 -18.72 13.78 -8.27
N LYS A 115 -18.46 14.58 -7.24
CA LYS A 115 -18.89 15.98 -7.15
C LYS A 115 -18.16 16.87 -8.16
N ARG A 116 -16.83 16.72 -8.33
CA ARG A 116 -16.04 17.49 -9.30
C ARG A 116 -16.55 17.29 -10.73
N TYR A 117 -16.92 16.06 -11.11
CA TYR A 117 -17.43 15.74 -12.44
C TYR A 117 -18.96 15.71 -12.55
N GLN A 118 -19.67 16.06 -11.47
CA GLN A 118 -21.15 15.98 -11.40
C GLN A 118 -21.67 14.63 -11.87
N SER A 119 -21.03 13.54 -11.42
CA SER A 119 -21.32 12.18 -11.91
C SER A 119 -21.46 11.19 -10.75
N ARG A 120 -22.70 10.71 -10.56
CA ARG A 120 -22.95 9.59 -9.65
C ARG A 120 -22.22 8.31 -10.10
N PHE A 121 -22.11 8.12 -11.42
CA PHE A 121 -21.40 6.96 -11.95
C PHE A 121 -19.93 6.96 -11.52
N VAL A 122 -19.22 8.08 -11.63
CA VAL A 122 -17.83 8.20 -11.18
C VAL A 122 -17.71 7.85 -9.69
N GLN A 123 -18.58 8.37 -8.84
CA GLN A 123 -18.55 8.09 -7.40
C GLN A 123 -18.82 6.61 -7.09
N VAL A 124 -19.92 6.06 -7.63
CA VAL A 124 -20.32 4.67 -7.35
C VAL A 124 -19.32 3.68 -7.92
N PHE A 125 -18.86 3.88 -9.16
CA PHE A 125 -17.92 2.96 -9.78
C PHE A 125 -16.56 3.00 -9.09
N SER A 126 -16.07 4.18 -8.70
CA SER A 126 -14.85 4.29 -7.88
C SER A 126 -15.02 3.59 -6.53
N GLY A 127 -16.18 3.73 -5.89
CA GLY A 127 -16.50 3.01 -4.65
C GLY A 127 -16.51 1.49 -4.85
N ILE A 128 -17.07 1.00 -5.95
CA ILE A 128 -17.06 -0.43 -6.30
C ILE A 128 -15.63 -0.94 -6.49
N LEU A 129 -14.78 -0.20 -7.22
CA LEU A 129 -13.38 -0.59 -7.41
C LEU A 129 -12.64 -0.70 -6.08
N ILE A 130 -12.85 0.27 -5.18
CA ILE A 130 -12.24 0.24 -3.85
C ILE A 130 -12.75 -0.96 -3.05
N PHE A 131 -14.08 -1.18 -3.03
CA PHE A 131 -14.71 -2.26 -2.28
C PHE A 131 -14.25 -3.65 -2.73
N LEU A 132 -14.05 -3.86 -4.04
CA LEU A 132 -13.68 -5.16 -4.60
C LEU A 132 -12.17 -5.42 -4.57
N PHE A 133 -11.33 -4.41 -4.82
CA PHE A 133 -9.89 -4.62 -5.04
C PHE A 133 -9.01 -4.22 -3.86
N MET A 134 -9.43 -3.28 -3.01
CA MET A 134 -8.67 -2.95 -1.80
C MET A 134 -8.54 -4.15 -0.83
N PRO A 135 -9.51 -5.07 -0.70
CA PRO A 135 -9.34 -6.29 0.09
C PRO A 135 -8.15 -7.15 -0.32
N ILE A 136 -7.71 -7.13 -1.60
CA ILE A 136 -6.50 -7.85 -2.06
C ILE A 136 -5.25 -7.24 -1.39
N TYR A 137 -5.16 -5.92 -1.38
CA TYR A 137 -4.06 -5.24 -0.69
C TYR A 137 -4.13 -5.46 0.83
N THR A 138 -5.32 -5.36 1.42
CA THR A 138 -5.50 -5.61 2.85
C THR A 138 -5.12 -7.04 3.23
N ALA A 139 -5.47 -8.02 2.39
CA ALA A 139 -5.07 -9.41 2.55
C ALA A 139 -3.54 -9.57 2.53
N ALA A 140 -2.85 -8.90 1.61
CA ALA A 140 -1.38 -8.91 1.55
C ALA A 140 -0.75 -8.38 2.86
N VAL A 141 -1.29 -7.30 3.43
CA VAL A 141 -0.85 -6.75 4.72
C VAL A 141 -1.10 -7.73 5.86
N LEU A 142 -2.29 -8.33 5.91
CA LEU A 142 -2.68 -9.32 6.92
C LEU A 142 -1.79 -10.57 6.84
N MET A 143 -1.50 -11.05 5.63
CA MET A 143 -0.58 -12.19 5.41
C MET A 143 0.83 -11.89 5.92
N GLY A 144 1.35 -10.67 5.69
CA GLY A 144 2.67 -10.26 6.18
C GLY A 144 2.77 -10.30 7.71
N ALA A 145 1.73 -9.83 8.42
CA ALA A 145 1.68 -9.92 9.88
C ALA A 145 1.53 -11.39 10.35
N THR A 146 0.68 -12.15 9.69
CA THR A 146 0.45 -13.56 9.98
C THR A 146 1.71 -14.40 9.82
N GLN A 147 2.47 -14.17 8.73
CA GLN A 147 3.70 -14.90 8.47
C GLN A 147 4.73 -14.75 9.60
N PHE A 148 4.82 -13.55 10.19
CA PHE A 148 5.70 -13.33 11.31
C PHE A 148 5.24 -14.10 12.58
N LEU A 149 3.93 -14.16 12.84
CA LEU A 149 3.38 -14.94 13.95
C LEU A 149 3.63 -16.44 13.78
N VAL A 150 3.45 -16.95 12.57
CA VAL A 150 3.73 -18.35 12.22
C VAL A 150 5.19 -18.70 12.51
N VAL A 151 6.13 -17.87 12.04
CA VAL A 151 7.57 -18.13 12.20
C VAL A 151 8.00 -18.01 13.66
N ASN A 152 7.60 -16.96 14.37
CA ASN A 152 8.14 -16.65 15.71
C ASN A 152 7.37 -17.29 16.85
N LEU A 153 6.05 -17.49 16.72
CA LEU A 153 5.21 -18.11 17.75
C LEU A 153 4.89 -19.58 17.45
N LYS A 154 5.31 -20.07 16.28
CA LYS A 154 5.01 -21.44 15.79
C LYS A 154 3.51 -21.76 15.82
N LEU A 155 2.69 -20.75 15.51
CA LEU A 155 1.23 -20.89 15.39
C LEU A 155 0.87 -21.40 14.00
N ASP A 156 -0.24 -22.12 13.91
CA ASP A 156 -0.85 -22.43 12.63
C ASP A 156 -1.27 -21.14 11.91
N TYR A 157 -1.08 -21.11 10.59
CA TYR A 157 -1.40 -19.93 9.78
C TYR A 157 -2.83 -19.43 9.97
N GLU A 158 -3.80 -20.34 10.01
CA GLU A 158 -5.21 -20.00 10.15
C GLU A 158 -5.51 -19.40 11.52
N VAL A 159 -4.96 -19.99 12.58
CA VAL A 159 -5.12 -19.48 13.96
C VAL A 159 -4.56 -18.07 14.06
N ALA A 160 -3.34 -17.85 13.55
CA ALA A 160 -2.70 -16.54 13.57
C ALA A 160 -3.48 -15.50 12.74
N LEU A 161 -3.97 -15.90 11.54
CA LEU A 161 -4.74 -15.06 10.63
C LEU A 161 -6.04 -14.58 11.27
N PHE A 162 -6.86 -15.51 11.76
CA PHE A 162 -8.17 -15.17 12.33
C PHE A 162 -8.05 -14.40 13.64
N ALA A 163 -7.10 -14.77 14.51
CA ALA A 163 -6.86 -14.05 15.75
C ALA A 163 -6.44 -12.60 15.50
N PHE A 164 -5.48 -12.39 14.59
CA PHE A 164 -5.02 -11.04 14.27
C PHE A 164 -6.10 -10.20 13.59
N SER A 165 -6.86 -10.79 12.67
CA SER A 165 -8.00 -10.12 12.03
C SER A 165 -9.06 -9.69 13.05
N ALA A 166 -9.39 -10.54 14.02
CA ALA A 166 -10.35 -10.25 15.09
C ALA A 166 -9.86 -9.10 16.00
N ILE A 167 -8.58 -9.09 16.38
CA ILE A 167 -7.99 -8.03 17.20
C ILE A 167 -8.13 -6.67 16.49
N VAL A 168 -7.80 -6.61 15.19
CA VAL A 168 -7.90 -5.36 14.43
C VAL A 168 -9.36 -4.92 14.27
N ALA A 169 -10.28 -5.86 14.04
CA ALA A 169 -11.70 -5.58 13.87
C ALA A 169 -12.30 -4.82 15.07
N ILE A 170 -11.94 -5.20 16.30
CA ILE A 170 -12.52 -4.65 17.54
C ILE A 170 -12.35 -3.14 17.60
N TYR A 171 -11.17 -2.59 17.35
CA TYR A 171 -10.96 -1.14 17.50
C TYR A 171 -11.32 -0.32 16.25
N VAL A 172 -11.22 -0.91 15.05
CA VAL A 172 -11.48 -0.18 13.80
C VAL A 172 -12.96 0.11 13.62
N ILE A 173 -13.82 -0.89 13.87
CA ILE A 173 -15.28 -0.74 13.72
C ILE A 173 -15.82 0.40 14.57
N MET A 174 -15.24 0.65 15.75
CA MET A 174 -15.74 1.63 16.70
C MET A 174 -15.22 3.06 16.47
N GLY A 175 -13.94 3.22 16.10
CA GLY A 175 -13.23 4.51 16.21
C GLY A 175 -13.34 5.44 15.00
N GLY A 176 -13.69 4.96 13.81
CA GLY A 176 -13.68 5.76 12.57
C GLY A 176 -12.29 6.34 12.25
N LEU A 177 -12.21 7.30 11.30
CA LEU A 177 -10.91 7.87 10.87
C LEU A 177 -10.19 8.62 12.00
N LYS A 178 -10.91 9.26 12.93
CA LYS A 178 -10.29 9.93 14.08
C LYS A 178 -9.54 8.93 14.97
N GLY A 179 -10.13 7.75 15.19
CA GLY A 179 -9.50 6.64 15.92
C GLY A 179 -8.29 6.10 15.19
N VAL A 180 -8.45 5.83 13.91
CA VAL A 180 -7.37 5.38 13.03
C VAL A 180 -6.17 6.33 13.09
N MET A 181 -6.38 7.65 12.95
CA MET A 181 -5.27 8.61 12.94
C MET A 181 -4.53 8.72 14.26
N TYR A 182 -5.23 8.61 15.41
CA TYR A 182 -4.58 8.64 16.73
C TYR A 182 -3.76 7.37 16.99
N THR A 183 -4.32 6.21 16.64
CA THR A 183 -3.58 4.95 16.76
C THR A 183 -2.40 4.89 15.77
N ASP A 184 -2.58 5.36 14.53
CA ASP A 184 -1.53 5.40 13.52
C ASP A 184 -0.34 6.28 13.95
N ALA A 185 -0.59 7.40 14.62
CA ALA A 185 0.49 8.27 15.10
C ALA A 185 1.38 7.56 16.15
N PHE A 186 0.77 6.81 17.07
CA PHE A 186 1.48 5.97 18.02
C PHE A 186 2.21 4.82 17.30
N GLN A 187 1.50 4.10 16.46
CA GLN A 187 2.00 2.95 15.69
C GLN A 187 3.17 3.36 14.79
N GLY A 188 3.07 4.48 14.08
CA GLY A 188 4.15 5.02 13.26
C GLY A 188 5.39 5.36 14.09
N SER A 189 5.23 5.90 15.31
CA SER A 189 6.37 6.17 16.19
C SER A 189 7.09 4.88 16.62
N VAL A 190 6.33 3.83 16.93
CA VAL A 190 6.88 2.50 17.25
C VAL A 190 7.61 1.92 16.03
N MET A 191 7.00 2.01 14.85
CA MET A 191 7.61 1.54 13.60
C MET A 191 8.93 2.25 13.31
N PHE A 192 8.97 3.57 13.46
CA PHE A 192 10.17 4.37 13.20
C PHE A 192 11.34 3.93 14.07
N ILE A 193 11.11 3.78 15.39
CA ILE A 193 12.13 3.33 16.35
C ILE A 193 12.57 1.90 16.02
N GLY A 194 11.64 0.99 15.81
CA GLY A 194 11.93 -0.41 15.50
C GLY A 194 12.77 -0.58 14.24
N MET A 195 12.46 0.17 13.19
CA MET A 195 13.20 0.09 11.93
C MET A 195 14.60 0.70 12.02
N LEU A 196 14.78 1.83 12.72
CA LEU A 196 16.13 2.39 12.95
C LEU A 196 17.02 1.44 13.76
N LEU A 197 16.45 0.80 14.78
CA LEU A 197 17.18 -0.22 15.54
C LEU A 197 17.50 -1.46 14.69
N LEU A 198 16.56 -1.89 13.82
CA LEU A 198 16.81 -2.98 12.87
C LEU A 198 18.03 -2.68 11.98
N LEU A 199 18.11 -1.48 11.42
CA LEU A 199 19.24 -1.06 10.59
C LEU A 199 20.56 -1.06 11.39
N PHE A 200 20.52 -0.47 12.60
CA PHE A 200 21.68 -0.41 13.48
C PHE A 200 22.20 -1.82 13.80
N PHE A 201 21.35 -2.73 14.26
CA PHE A 201 21.79 -4.09 14.60
C PHE A 201 22.22 -4.88 13.37
N THR A 202 21.58 -4.67 12.22
CA THR A 202 21.99 -5.31 10.96
C THR A 202 23.44 -4.96 10.62
N TYR A 203 23.78 -3.68 10.58
CA TYR A 203 25.16 -3.27 10.29
C TYR A 203 26.14 -3.66 11.40
N TYR A 204 25.73 -3.58 12.66
CA TYR A 204 26.57 -4.03 13.78
C TYR A 204 26.94 -5.53 13.62
N ARG A 205 25.99 -6.38 13.26
CA ARG A 205 26.21 -7.82 13.03
C ARG A 205 27.06 -8.14 11.80
N LEU A 206 27.01 -7.29 10.80
CA LEU A 206 27.76 -7.47 9.55
C LEU A 206 29.14 -6.79 9.54
N GLY A 207 29.61 -6.28 10.68
CA GLY A 207 30.94 -5.65 10.79
C GLY A 207 30.99 -4.21 10.26
N GLY A 208 29.85 -3.52 10.19
CA GLY A 208 29.74 -2.14 9.74
C GLY A 208 29.20 -1.99 8.32
N ILE A 209 28.97 -0.74 7.93
CA ILE A 209 28.36 -0.41 6.64
C ILE A 209 29.24 -0.88 5.49
N THR A 210 30.49 -0.47 5.45
CA THR A 210 31.43 -0.81 4.37
C THR A 210 31.57 -2.31 4.20
N SER A 211 31.84 -3.03 5.30
CA SER A 211 32.00 -4.49 5.29
C SER A 211 30.76 -5.21 4.76
N ALA A 212 29.56 -4.77 5.16
CA ALA A 212 28.30 -5.36 4.70
C ALA A 212 28.11 -5.20 3.19
N HIS A 213 28.38 -4.00 2.64
CA HIS A 213 28.20 -3.73 1.22
C HIS A 213 29.27 -4.38 0.35
N GLU A 214 30.54 -4.39 0.75
CA GLU A 214 31.61 -5.12 0.05
C GLU A 214 31.36 -6.63 0.05
N SER A 215 30.87 -7.18 1.18
CA SER A 215 30.50 -8.58 1.26
C SER A 215 29.30 -8.92 0.36
N LEU A 216 28.30 -8.02 0.29
CA LEU A 216 27.17 -8.18 -0.63
C LEU A 216 27.61 -8.19 -2.09
N GLU A 217 28.57 -7.34 -2.46
CA GLU A 217 29.12 -7.29 -3.82
C GLU A 217 29.79 -8.61 -4.21
N LYS A 218 30.52 -9.22 -3.28
CA LYS A 218 31.16 -10.54 -3.51
C LYS A 218 30.16 -11.66 -3.79
N LEU A 219 28.88 -11.49 -3.41
CA LEU A 219 27.82 -12.46 -3.66
C LEU A 219 27.13 -12.28 -5.04
N ASN A 220 27.49 -11.25 -5.82
CA ASN A 220 26.92 -11.01 -7.14
C ASN A 220 27.01 -12.24 -8.07
N PRO A 221 28.13 -12.99 -8.18
CA PRO A 221 28.19 -14.16 -9.04
C PRO A 221 27.16 -15.24 -8.69
N MET A 222 26.86 -15.43 -7.41
CA MET A 222 25.93 -16.48 -6.96
C MET A 222 24.50 -16.24 -7.43
N ILE A 223 24.00 -15.00 -7.33
CA ILE A 223 22.65 -14.69 -7.82
C ILE A 223 22.60 -14.67 -9.35
N VAL A 224 23.68 -14.26 -9.99
CA VAL A 224 23.79 -14.29 -11.46
C VAL A 224 23.77 -15.73 -11.99
N GLU A 225 24.38 -16.68 -11.30
CA GLU A 225 24.28 -18.10 -11.65
C GLU A 225 22.82 -18.60 -11.63
N ILE A 226 22.02 -18.13 -10.67
CA ILE A 226 20.62 -18.55 -10.50
C ILE A 226 19.68 -17.79 -11.45
N MET A 227 19.85 -16.47 -11.56
CA MET A 227 18.91 -15.56 -12.25
C MET A 227 19.51 -14.78 -13.42
N GLY A 228 20.75 -15.04 -13.80
CA GLY A 228 21.41 -14.29 -14.88
C GLY A 228 20.71 -14.45 -16.24
N LYS A 229 20.10 -15.60 -16.50
CA LYS A 229 19.32 -15.84 -17.74
C LYS A 229 18.11 -14.91 -17.87
N THR A 230 17.56 -14.43 -16.75
CA THR A 230 16.45 -13.46 -16.73
C THR A 230 16.92 -12.00 -16.71
N GLY A 231 18.24 -11.76 -16.74
CA GLY A 231 18.86 -10.44 -16.78
C GLY A 231 19.28 -9.88 -15.42
N HIS A 232 19.32 -10.69 -14.36
CA HIS A 232 19.87 -10.27 -13.06
C HIS A 232 21.39 -10.11 -13.17
N ARG A 233 21.95 -8.98 -12.68
CA ARG A 233 23.38 -8.66 -12.80
C ARG A 233 24.13 -8.64 -11.46
N GLY A 234 23.49 -9.01 -10.39
CA GLY A 234 24.04 -8.96 -9.04
C GLY A 234 23.22 -8.09 -8.09
N PHE A 235 23.44 -8.25 -6.80
CA PHE A 235 22.72 -7.53 -5.75
C PHE A 235 23.01 -6.02 -5.71
N THR A 236 24.17 -5.60 -6.23
CA THR A 236 24.63 -4.21 -6.24
C THR A 236 24.43 -3.51 -7.59
N HIS A 237 23.89 -4.21 -8.58
CA HIS A 237 23.70 -3.71 -9.94
C HIS A 237 22.23 -3.66 -10.32
N MET A 238 21.89 -2.69 -11.18
CA MET A 238 20.59 -2.71 -11.86
C MET A 238 20.51 -3.90 -12.81
N PRO A 239 19.35 -4.57 -12.93
CA PRO A 239 19.15 -5.61 -13.92
C PRO A 239 19.42 -5.11 -15.35
N LEU A 240 19.74 -6.03 -16.26
CA LEU A 240 19.97 -5.70 -17.66
C LEU A 240 18.73 -5.04 -18.27
N PHE A 241 18.92 -3.86 -18.86
CA PHE A 241 17.84 -3.07 -19.44
C PHE A 241 16.99 -3.90 -20.42
N GLY A 242 15.66 -3.83 -20.25
CA GLY A 242 14.70 -4.54 -21.09
C GLY A 242 14.55 -6.04 -20.83
N SER A 243 15.35 -6.60 -19.90
CA SER A 243 15.22 -8.01 -19.49
C SER A 243 13.97 -8.26 -18.64
N SER A 244 13.57 -9.53 -18.46
CA SER A 244 12.45 -9.91 -17.62
C SER A 244 12.60 -9.41 -16.17
N THR A 245 13.80 -9.52 -15.60
CA THR A 245 14.08 -8.99 -14.25
C THR A 245 13.98 -7.47 -14.21
N TRP A 246 14.48 -6.77 -15.23
CA TRP A 246 14.37 -5.32 -15.32
C TRP A 246 12.90 -4.86 -15.36
N TRP A 247 12.10 -5.50 -16.21
CA TRP A 247 10.68 -5.19 -16.31
C TRP A 247 9.93 -5.47 -14.99
N THR A 248 10.24 -6.58 -14.32
CA THR A 248 9.66 -6.89 -12.99
C THR A 248 10.01 -5.80 -11.96
N VAL A 249 11.29 -5.43 -11.85
CA VAL A 249 11.73 -4.40 -10.88
C VAL A 249 11.15 -3.04 -11.24
N ILE A 250 11.29 -2.60 -12.49
CA ILE A 250 10.89 -1.24 -12.86
C ILE A 250 9.38 -1.11 -13.02
N SER A 251 8.71 -2.00 -13.76
CA SER A 251 7.29 -1.81 -14.04
C SER A 251 6.40 -2.17 -12.84
N THR A 252 6.60 -3.34 -12.26
CA THR A 252 5.73 -3.84 -11.19
C THR A 252 6.05 -3.19 -9.83
N ILE A 253 7.34 -3.14 -9.46
CA ILE A 253 7.73 -2.69 -8.13
C ILE A 253 7.85 -1.18 -8.10
N VAL A 254 8.75 -0.61 -8.91
CA VAL A 254 9.10 0.81 -8.84
C VAL A 254 7.96 1.70 -9.34
N LEU A 255 7.44 1.46 -10.56
CA LEU A 255 6.36 2.28 -11.12
C LEU A 255 4.99 1.92 -10.51
N GLY A 256 4.67 0.63 -10.39
CA GLY A 256 3.39 0.17 -9.86
C GLY A 256 3.09 0.76 -8.50
N VAL A 257 4.01 0.62 -7.54
CA VAL A 257 3.85 1.15 -6.19
C VAL A 257 4.15 2.65 -6.15
N GLY A 258 5.27 3.09 -6.73
CA GLY A 258 5.75 4.48 -6.61
C GLY A 258 4.87 5.52 -7.28
N ILE A 259 4.18 5.20 -8.39
CA ILE A 259 3.18 6.09 -9.01
C ILE A 259 1.80 5.83 -8.40
N GLY A 260 1.48 4.56 -8.11
CA GLY A 260 0.19 4.15 -7.58
C GLY A 260 -0.20 4.85 -6.28
N VAL A 261 0.77 5.21 -5.47
CA VAL A 261 0.56 5.90 -4.19
C VAL A 261 -0.20 7.22 -4.32
N LEU A 262 -0.05 7.95 -5.44
CA LEU A 262 -0.74 9.23 -5.66
C LEU A 262 -2.26 9.14 -5.67
N ALA A 263 -2.80 8.01 -6.08
CA ALA A 263 -4.24 7.80 -6.23
C ALA A 263 -4.82 6.79 -5.23
N GLN A 264 -4.10 6.53 -4.14
CA GLN A 264 -4.57 5.64 -3.08
C GLN A 264 -5.68 6.31 -2.25
N PRO A 265 -6.92 5.79 -2.25
CA PRO A 265 -8.07 6.45 -1.63
C PRO A 265 -7.87 6.78 -0.15
N GLN A 266 -7.30 5.84 0.61
CA GLN A 266 -7.03 6.01 2.03
C GLN A 266 -5.98 7.09 2.32
N LEU A 267 -5.02 7.30 1.42
CA LEU A 267 -3.99 8.34 1.55
C LEU A 267 -4.52 9.71 1.12
N VAL A 268 -5.23 9.77 -0.01
CA VAL A 268 -5.83 11.01 -0.53
C VAL A 268 -6.80 11.62 0.49
N THR A 269 -7.61 10.80 1.17
CA THR A 269 -8.56 11.27 2.18
C THR A 269 -7.86 12.04 3.31
N ARG A 270 -6.61 11.69 3.67
CA ARG A 270 -5.86 12.38 4.74
C ARG A 270 -5.53 13.83 4.41
N PHE A 271 -5.37 14.19 3.15
CA PHE A 271 -5.19 15.60 2.78
C PHE A 271 -6.38 16.47 3.17
N MET A 272 -7.59 15.89 3.23
CA MET A 272 -8.81 16.60 3.62
C MET A 272 -9.03 16.69 5.13
N THR A 273 -8.16 16.08 5.95
CA THR A 273 -8.33 16.05 7.42
C THR A 273 -7.69 17.23 8.16
N VAL A 274 -6.77 17.98 7.54
CA VAL A 274 -6.05 19.09 8.19
C VAL A 274 -6.75 20.42 8.04
N LYS A 275 -6.54 21.32 9.03
CA LYS A 275 -7.15 22.66 9.07
C LYS A 275 -6.71 23.57 7.95
N SER A 276 -5.42 23.54 7.60
CA SER A 276 -4.82 24.52 6.69
C SER A 276 -3.71 23.92 5.83
N SER A 277 -3.39 24.61 4.73
CA SER A 277 -2.26 24.25 3.87
C SER A 277 -0.91 24.40 4.57
N LYS A 278 -0.80 25.32 5.54
CA LYS A 278 0.42 25.48 6.34
C LYS A 278 0.71 24.23 7.18
N GLU A 279 -0.33 23.61 7.74
CA GLU A 279 -0.19 22.35 8.49
C GLU A 279 0.14 21.18 7.58
N LEU A 280 -0.38 21.17 6.36
CA LEU A 280 -0.01 20.17 5.35
C LEU A 280 1.47 20.26 4.98
N ASN A 281 2.01 21.46 4.78
CA ASN A 281 3.43 21.66 4.48
C ASN A 281 4.34 21.19 5.64
N ARG A 282 3.94 21.42 6.89
CA ARG A 282 4.66 20.88 8.07
C ARG A 282 4.64 19.36 8.11
N ALA A 283 3.53 18.75 7.72
CA ALA A 283 3.40 17.30 7.64
C ALA A 283 4.33 16.68 6.58
N THR A 284 4.65 17.41 5.51
CA THR A 284 5.54 16.92 4.43
C THR A 284 6.92 16.53 4.94
N LEU A 285 7.53 17.34 5.81
CA LEU A 285 8.85 17.05 6.37
C LEU A 285 8.84 15.80 7.26
N VAL A 286 7.87 15.71 8.16
CA VAL A 286 7.74 14.56 9.07
C VAL A 286 7.47 13.27 8.27
N GLY A 287 6.55 13.33 7.30
CA GLY A 287 6.23 12.21 6.42
C GLY A 287 7.43 11.79 5.56
N GLY A 288 8.20 12.75 5.03
CA GLY A 288 9.39 12.47 4.21
C GLY A 288 10.47 11.72 4.97
N ILE A 289 10.82 12.18 6.18
CA ILE A 289 11.80 11.50 7.05
C ILE A 289 11.31 10.09 7.42
N PHE A 290 10.01 9.97 7.75
CA PHE A 290 9.43 8.68 8.10
C PHE A 290 9.51 7.70 6.93
N ILE A 291 9.06 8.07 5.72
CA ILE A 291 9.07 7.20 4.55
C ILE A 291 10.50 6.82 4.14
N LEU A 292 11.45 7.78 4.18
CA LEU A 292 12.86 7.50 3.92
C LEU A 292 13.41 6.43 4.86
N ALA A 293 13.20 6.62 6.16
CA ALA A 293 13.67 5.66 7.15
C ALA A 293 13.02 4.29 6.96
N MET A 294 11.70 4.24 6.77
CA MET A 294 10.98 2.98 6.67
C MET A 294 11.36 2.16 5.43
N THR A 295 11.28 2.75 4.24
CA THR A 295 11.55 2.03 2.98
C THR A 295 13.05 1.85 2.73
N GLY A 296 13.86 2.85 3.06
CA GLY A 296 15.32 2.76 2.97
C GLY A 296 15.87 1.64 3.84
N VAL A 297 15.40 1.54 5.09
CA VAL A 297 15.82 0.47 6.00
C VAL A 297 15.34 -0.90 5.51
N ALA A 298 14.04 -1.04 5.20
CA ALA A 298 13.47 -2.33 4.80
C ALA A 298 14.21 -2.93 3.60
N PHE A 299 14.48 -2.11 2.58
CA PHE A 299 15.09 -2.60 1.34
C PHE A 299 16.61 -2.80 1.48
N THR A 300 17.29 -1.96 2.24
CA THR A 300 18.70 -2.15 2.55
C THR A 300 18.92 -3.41 3.38
N VAL A 301 18.17 -3.58 4.47
CA VAL A 301 18.26 -4.78 5.33
C VAL A 301 17.93 -6.04 4.53
N GLY A 302 16.89 -5.97 3.69
CA GLY A 302 16.56 -7.06 2.77
C GLY A 302 17.74 -7.48 1.91
N ALA A 303 18.37 -6.54 1.22
CA ALA A 303 19.50 -6.83 0.35
C ALA A 303 20.72 -7.38 1.12
N VAL A 304 21.14 -6.72 2.22
CA VAL A 304 22.33 -7.14 2.99
C VAL A 304 22.10 -8.39 3.83
N SER A 305 20.87 -8.83 4.03
CA SER A 305 20.57 -10.10 4.72
C SER A 305 21.21 -11.31 4.02
N ASN A 306 21.45 -11.22 2.70
CA ASN A 306 22.18 -12.24 1.95
C ASN A 306 23.57 -12.52 2.53
N VAL A 307 24.27 -11.50 3.03
CA VAL A 307 25.60 -11.64 3.63
C VAL A 307 25.54 -12.51 4.87
N TYR A 308 24.55 -12.28 5.73
CA TYR A 308 24.35 -13.09 6.93
C TYR A 308 24.05 -14.56 6.59
N PHE A 309 23.07 -14.80 5.73
CA PHE A 309 22.71 -16.17 5.36
C PHE A 309 23.86 -16.91 4.69
N TYR A 310 24.62 -16.22 3.83
CA TYR A 310 25.80 -16.83 3.21
C TYR A 310 26.88 -17.18 4.24
N ASN A 311 27.19 -16.29 5.17
CA ASN A 311 28.20 -16.53 6.19
C ASN A 311 27.83 -17.68 7.15
N THR A 312 26.53 -17.93 7.34
CA THR A 312 26.05 -18.96 8.29
C THR A 312 25.69 -20.29 7.63
N THR A 313 25.20 -20.25 6.40
CA THR A 313 24.66 -21.45 5.73
C THR A 313 25.35 -21.79 4.41
N GLY A 314 26.24 -20.92 3.90
CA GLY A 314 26.83 -21.04 2.57
C GLY A 314 25.83 -20.75 1.43
N LYS A 315 24.60 -20.28 1.72
CA LYS A 315 23.55 -20.03 0.74
C LYS A 315 23.07 -18.58 0.83
N ILE A 316 22.72 -17.97 -0.30
CA ILE A 316 22.04 -16.67 -0.31
C ILE A 316 20.64 -16.77 0.33
N ALA A 317 20.10 -15.65 0.81
CA ALA A 317 18.84 -15.59 1.55
C ALA A 317 17.68 -16.33 0.87
N PHE A 318 17.54 -16.19 -0.45
CA PHE A 318 16.50 -16.87 -1.23
C PHE A 318 16.56 -18.40 -1.15
N LEU A 319 17.77 -18.97 -1.19
CA LEU A 319 17.99 -20.42 -1.08
C LEU A 319 17.90 -20.88 0.38
N ALA A 320 18.36 -20.07 1.33
CA ALA A 320 18.27 -20.37 2.77
C ALA A 320 16.81 -20.39 3.25
N ALA A 321 15.94 -19.55 2.67
CA ALA A 321 14.51 -19.51 2.95
C ALA A 321 13.69 -20.48 2.06
N GLU A 322 14.31 -21.51 1.47
CA GLU A 322 13.63 -22.50 0.62
C GLU A 322 12.78 -21.86 -0.50
N LYS A 323 13.28 -20.79 -1.08
CA LYS A 323 12.60 -19.97 -2.12
C LYS A 323 11.34 -19.23 -1.64
N LYS A 324 11.09 -19.18 -0.33
CA LYS A 324 9.96 -18.45 0.27
C LYS A 324 10.39 -17.01 0.58
N VAL A 325 10.25 -16.12 -0.39
CA VAL A 325 10.70 -14.71 -0.31
C VAL A 325 10.13 -13.99 0.91
N ASP A 326 8.85 -14.20 1.20
CA ASP A 326 8.15 -13.56 2.33
C ASP A 326 8.62 -14.04 3.71
N SER A 327 9.40 -15.13 3.80
CA SER A 327 9.97 -15.65 5.05
C SER A 327 11.36 -15.10 5.35
N ILE A 328 12.03 -14.44 4.40
CA ILE A 328 13.44 -14.01 4.54
C ILE A 328 13.63 -13.05 5.70
N ILE A 329 12.84 -11.99 5.77
CA ILE A 329 12.99 -10.95 6.82
C ILE A 329 12.62 -11.50 8.20
N PRO A 330 11.50 -12.23 8.40
CA PRO A 330 11.23 -12.90 9.66
C PRO A 330 12.37 -13.80 10.14
N MET A 331 12.90 -14.66 9.25
CA MET A 331 14.02 -15.56 9.57
C MET A 331 15.31 -14.80 9.91
N PHE A 332 15.61 -13.73 9.14
CA PHE A 332 16.77 -12.90 9.40
C PHE A 332 16.72 -12.28 10.81
N VAL A 333 15.58 -11.70 11.18
CA VAL A 333 15.40 -11.08 12.50
C VAL A 333 15.49 -12.13 13.62
N GLU A 334 14.82 -13.27 13.46
CA GLU A 334 14.86 -14.36 14.45
C GLU A 334 16.28 -14.85 14.73
N GLN A 335 17.10 -15.00 13.68
CA GLN A 335 18.42 -15.61 13.78
C GLN A 335 19.54 -14.64 14.17
N THR A 336 19.36 -13.33 13.89
CA THR A 336 20.43 -12.34 14.04
C THR A 336 20.28 -11.42 15.22
N MET A 337 19.03 -11.15 15.66
CA MET A 337 18.77 -10.09 16.61
C MET A 337 18.75 -10.59 18.06
N PRO A 338 19.08 -9.72 19.03
CA PRO A 338 18.88 -10.06 20.44
C PRO A 338 17.41 -10.38 20.74
N ALA A 339 17.16 -11.29 21.67
CA ALA A 339 15.80 -11.75 22.01
C ALA A 339 14.83 -10.59 22.35
N TRP A 340 15.29 -9.58 23.10
CA TRP A 340 14.47 -8.40 23.42
C TRP A 340 14.09 -7.58 22.17
N PHE A 341 15.00 -7.51 21.17
CA PHE A 341 14.72 -6.81 19.92
C PHE A 341 13.69 -7.59 19.08
N GLY A 342 13.73 -8.92 19.08
CA GLY A 342 12.70 -9.74 18.43
C GLY A 342 11.29 -9.40 18.92
N ILE A 343 11.12 -9.14 20.24
CA ILE A 343 9.86 -8.69 20.82
C ILE A 343 9.47 -7.30 20.31
N LEU A 344 10.40 -6.35 20.31
CA LEU A 344 10.16 -5.00 19.79
C LEU A 344 9.81 -5.03 18.30
N PHE A 345 10.50 -5.87 17.52
CA PHE A 345 10.24 -5.99 16.09
C PHE A 345 8.87 -6.62 15.80
N LEU A 346 8.42 -7.58 16.61
CA LEU A 346 7.06 -8.09 16.54
C LEU A 346 6.03 -6.96 16.75
N VAL A 347 6.23 -6.13 17.77
CA VAL A 347 5.35 -4.97 18.02
C VAL A 347 5.44 -3.96 16.87
N THR A 348 6.61 -3.77 16.27
CA THR A 348 6.82 -2.94 15.07
C THR A 348 6.00 -3.46 13.88
N LEU A 349 6.01 -4.76 13.63
CA LEU A 349 5.22 -5.36 12.56
C LEU A 349 3.72 -5.32 12.85
N PHE A 350 3.30 -5.51 14.10
CA PHE A 350 1.91 -5.30 14.48
C PHE A 350 1.46 -3.86 14.24
N ALA A 351 2.30 -2.89 14.61
CA ALA A 351 2.05 -1.50 14.34
C ALA A 351 1.90 -1.23 12.83
N ALA A 352 2.78 -1.77 12.00
CA ALA A 352 2.73 -1.64 10.55
C ALA A 352 1.48 -2.29 9.92
N ALA A 353 1.10 -3.47 10.40
CA ALA A 353 -0.11 -4.14 9.92
C ALA A 353 -1.37 -3.39 10.35
N MET A 354 -1.47 -3.10 11.66
CA MET A 354 -2.69 -2.53 12.24
C MET A 354 -2.97 -1.13 11.70
N SER A 355 -1.95 -0.26 11.53
CA SER A 355 -2.11 1.09 10.97
C SER A 355 -2.60 1.07 9.52
N THR A 356 -2.06 0.18 8.70
CA THR A 356 -2.48 0.06 7.30
C THR A 356 -3.86 -0.58 7.19
N MET A 357 -4.11 -1.70 7.87
CA MET A 357 -5.38 -2.41 7.82
C MET A 357 -6.53 -1.56 8.35
N SER A 358 -6.34 -0.83 9.46
CA SER A 358 -7.38 0.05 10.02
C SER A 358 -7.84 1.11 9.01
N SER A 359 -6.89 1.69 8.31
CA SER A 359 -7.15 2.70 7.27
C SER A 359 -7.84 2.12 6.05
N GLN A 360 -7.45 0.92 5.63
CA GLN A 360 -8.06 0.21 4.51
C GLN A 360 -9.49 -0.23 4.85
N TYR A 361 -9.70 -0.83 6.01
CA TYR A 361 -11.03 -1.25 6.47
C TYR A 361 -11.99 -0.06 6.58
N HIS A 362 -11.50 1.07 7.13
CA HIS A 362 -12.28 2.30 7.17
C HIS A 362 -12.65 2.78 5.76
N THR A 363 -11.70 2.74 4.81
CA THR A 363 -11.92 3.18 3.44
C THR A 363 -12.87 2.26 2.67
N ILE A 364 -12.74 0.93 2.83
CA ILE A 364 -13.69 -0.06 2.26
C ILE A 364 -15.10 0.19 2.83
N GLY A 365 -15.20 0.41 4.14
CA GLY A 365 -16.47 0.72 4.80
C GLY A 365 -17.12 2.01 4.29
N ALA A 366 -16.33 3.07 4.14
CA ALA A 366 -16.78 4.34 3.58
C ALA A 366 -17.20 4.21 2.11
N ALA A 367 -16.45 3.45 1.30
CA ALA A 367 -16.80 3.18 -0.09
C ALA A 367 -18.16 2.47 -0.21
N LEU A 368 -18.39 1.41 0.58
CA LEU A 368 -19.65 0.69 0.56
C LEU A 368 -20.82 1.55 1.07
N SER A 369 -20.66 2.23 2.19
CA SER A 369 -21.74 2.98 2.83
C SER A 369 -22.01 4.32 2.15
N ARG A 370 -20.97 5.16 1.99
CA ARG A 370 -21.09 6.53 1.48
C ARG A 370 -21.15 6.58 -0.04
N ASP A 371 -20.22 5.90 -0.70
CA ASP A 371 -20.06 6.08 -2.14
C ASP A 371 -21.03 5.19 -2.94
N ILE A 372 -21.34 4.00 -2.46
CA ILE A 372 -22.25 3.08 -3.13
C ILE A 372 -23.67 3.23 -2.56
N THR A 373 -23.90 2.86 -1.29
CA THR A 373 -25.24 2.72 -0.73
C THR A 373 -25.97 4.06 -0.63
N GLU A 374 -25.35 5.10 -0.08
CA GLU A 374 -25.96 6.42 0.05
C GLU A 374 -26.27 7.04 -1.33
N THR A 375 -25.30 6.93 -2.26
CA THR A 375 -25.44 7.52 -3.60
C THR A 375 -26.55 6.86 -4.42
N LEU A 376 -26.73 5.53 -4.28
CA LEU A 376 -27.78 4.79 -4.98
C LEU A 376 -29.15 4.95 -4.31
N SER A 377 -29.22 4.83 -2.97
CA SER A 377 -30.48 4.92 -2.21
C SER A 377 -30.99 6.35 -2.03
N LYS A 378 -30.12 7.36 -2.23
CA LYS A 378 -30.36 8.79 -1.92
C LYS A 378 -30.72 9.06 -0.46
N LYS A 379 -30.42 8.10 0.45
CA LYS A 379 -30.64 8.24 1.90
C LYS A 379 -29.27 8.36 2.58
N ARG A 380 -29.11 9.33 3.47
CA ARG A 380 -27.86 9.50 4.21
C ARG A 380 -27.52 8.26 5.03
N ALA A 381 -26.30 7.75 4.85
CA ALA A 381 -25.78 6.64 5.62
C ALA A 381 -25.35 7.14 7.00
N GLY A 382 -25.95 6.60 8.05
CA GLY A 382 -25.51 6.85 9.42
C GLY A 382 -24.23 6.09 9.77
N ILE A 383 -23.65 6.39 10.94
CA ILE A 383 -22.43 5.73 11.45
C ILE A 383 -22.60 4.20 11.51
N GLY A 384 -23.81 3.70 11.82
CA GLY A 384 -24.10 2.26 11.84
C GLY A 384 -23.89 1.57 10.50
N VAL A 385 -24.30 2.20 9.38
CA VAL A 385 -24.09 1.66 8.03
C VAL A 385 -22.60 1.64 7.68
N ASN A 386 -21.84 2.67 8.09
CA ASN A 386 -20.39 2.70 7.91
C ASN A 386 -19.70 1.55 8.69
N ARG A 387 -20.11 1.29 9.93
CA ARG A 387 -19.61 0.18 10.73
C ARG A 387 -19.90 -1.18 10.09
N LEU A 388 -21.12 -1.37 9.58
CA LEU A 388 -21.49 -2.59 8.85
C LEU A 388 -20.62 -2.77 7.61
N GLY A 389 -20.42 -1.71 6.81
CA GLY A 389 -19.54 -1.73 5.64
C GLY A 389 -18.09 -2.10 6.00
N THR A 390 -17.58 -1.54 7.09
CA THR A 390 -16.25 -1.88 7.61
C THR A 390 -16.17 -3.35 8.02
N SER A 391 -17.19 -3.89 8.69
CA SER A 391 -17.24 -5.31 9.09
C SER A 391 -17.23 -6.23 7.87
N ILE A 392 -18.00 -5.90 6.83
CA ILE A 392 -18.01 -6.66 5.57
C ILE A 392 -16.62 -6.61 4.92
N GLY A 393 -15.96 -5.46 4.89
CA GLY A 393 -14.61 -5.29 4.37
C GLY A 393 -13.57 -6.16 5.09
N ILE A 394 -13.67 -6.25 6.42
CA ILE A 394 -12.81 -7.11 7.25
C ILE A 394 -13.00 -8.58 6.87
N ILE A 395 -14.24 -9.04 6.83
CA ILE A 395 -14.56 -10.43 6.48
C ILE A 395 -14.04 -10.76 5.08
N LEU A 396 -14.31 -9.92 4.11
CA LEU A 396 -13.86 -10.12 2.73
C LEU A 396 -12.33 -10.18 2.63
N SER A 397 -11.63 -9.25 3.28
CA SER A 397 -10.15 -9.25 3.28
C SER A 397 -9.57 -10.47 3.97
N THR A 398 -10.19 -10.93 5.06
CA THR A 398 -9.76 -12.14 5.78
C THR A 398 -9.96 -13.39 4.92
N ILE A 399 -11.09 -13.50 4.21
CA ILE A 399 -11.35 -14.60 3.26
C ILE A 399 -10.32 -14.59 2.14
N VAL A 400 -10.00 -13.42 1.59
CA VAL A 400 -8.97 -13.30 0.55
C VAL A 400 -7.60 -13.71 1.09
N ALA A 401 -7.21 -13.27 2.29
CA ALA A 401 -5.93 -13.66 2.92
C ALA A 401 -5.86 -15.16 3.24
N TRP A 402 -6.98 -15.78 3.58
CA TRP A 402 -7.08 -17.21 3.78
C TRP A 402 -7.00 -18.01 2.48
N GLY A 403 -7.60 -17.50 1.40
CA GLY A 403 -7.66 -18.15 0.09
C GLY A 403 -6.41 -17.99 -0.76
N LEU A 404 -5.82 -16.78 -0.82
CA LEU A 404 -4.70 -16.47 -1.72
C LEU A 404 -3.54 -17.49 -1.70
N PRO A 405 -3.01 -17.92 -0.54
CA PRO A 405 -1.91 -18.88 -0.50
C PRO A 405 -2.24 -20.26 -1.08
N ARG A 406 -3.54 -20.56 -1.25
CA ARG A 406 -4.01 -21.84 -1.82
C ARG A 406 -4.07 -21.81 -3.35
N PHE A 407 -4.14 -20.62 -3.95
CA PHE A 407 -4.18 -20.43 -5.41
C PHE A 407 -2.81 -20.14 -6.01
N TYR A 408 -1.88 -19.61 -5.20
CA TYR A 408 -0.53 -19.29 -5.64
C TYR A 408 0.46 -20.35 -5.14
N GLU A 409 1.36 -20.77 -6.02
CA GLU A 409 2.45 -21.70 -5.64
C GLU A 409 3.37 -21.05 -4.60
N THR A 410 3.87 -21.89 -3.67
CA THR A 410 4.87 -21.49 -2.68
C THR A 410 6.12 -20.95 -3.36
N GLY A 411 6.55 -19.75 -2.99
CA GLY A 411 7.75 -19.10 -3.54
C GLY A 411 7.49 -17.85 -4.38
N SER A 412 6.22 -17.54 -4.69
CA SER A 412 5.86 -16.25 -5.29
C SER A 412 5.86 -15.14 -4.23
N GLU A 413 6.23 -13.94 -4.64
CA GLU A 413 6.18 -12.73 -3.78
C GLU A 413 4.72 -12.26 -3.61
N ILE A 414 3.86 -13.11 -2.99
CA ILE A 414 2.40 -12.91 -2.92
C ILE A 414 2.07 -11.59 -2.20
N ILE A 415 2.79 -11.29 -1.12
CA ILE A 415 2.55 -10.10 -0.30
C ILE A 415 2.88 -8.82 -1.09
N ALA A 416 4.04 -8.78 -1.74
CA ALA A 416 4.44 -7.65 -2.57
C ALA A 416 3.52 -7.49 -3.80
N ARG A 417 3.12 -8.62 -4.41
CA ARG A 417 2.22 -8.64 -5.58
C ARG A 417 0.83 -8.14 -5.27
N GLY A 418 0.20 -8.59 -4.18
CA GLY A 418 -1.14 -8.13 -3.78
C GLY A 418 -1.17 -6.61 -3.56
N THR A 419 -0.09 -6.05 -3.03
CA THR A 419 0.09 -4.61 -2.90
C THR A 419 0.20 -3.93 -4.27
N SER A 420 1.10 -4.40 -5.13
CA SER A 420 1.36 -3.80 -6.45
C SER A 420 0.13 -3.81 -7.36
N ILE A 421 -0.67 -4.88 -7.35
CA ILE A 421 -1.91 -4.99 -8.13
C ILE A 421 -2.87 -3.84 -7.80
N PHE A 422 -3.13 -3.61 -6.51
CA PHE A 422 -4.07 -2.55 -6.12
C PHE A 422 -3.51 -1.14 -6.41
N PHE A 423 -2.21 -0.92 -6.18
CA PHE A 423 -1.56 0.36 -6.47
C PHE A 423 -1.57 0.68 -7.97
N GLY A 424 -1.21 -0.29 -8.82
CA GLY A 424 -1.24 -0.14 -10.27
C GLY A 424 -2.65 0.11 -10.82
N LEU A 425 -3.66 -0.59 -10.26
CA LEU A 425 -5.06 -0.40 -10.60
C LEU A 425 -5.54 1.02 -10.23
N CYS A 426 -5.19 1.52 -9.03
CA CYS A 426 -5.52 2.88 -8.62
C CYS A 426 -4.85 3.93 -9.52
N ALA A 427 -3.57 3.72 -9.88
CA ALA A 427 -2.87 4.60 -10.82
C ALA A 427 -3.60 4.68 -12.17
N SER A 428 -3.88 3.53 -12.77
CA SER A 428 -4.46 3.47 -14.09
C SER A 428 -5.91 3.97 -14.14
N SER A 429 -6.72 3.64 -13.10
CA SER A 429 -8.14 3.99 -13.09
C SER A 429 -8.41 5.40 -12.55
N PHE A 430 -7.70 5.82 -11.51
CA PHE A 430 -8.06 7.05 -10.80
C PHE A 430 -7.14 8.23 -11.12
N LEU A 431 -5.82 8.01 -11.32
CA LEU A 431 -4.86 9.11 -11.42
C LEU A 431 -5.14 10.07 -12.58
N PRO A 432 -5.50 9.61 -13.81
CA PRO A 432 -5.78 10.55 -14.92
C PRO A 432 -6.92 11.50 -14.62
N MET A 433 -8.05 10.99 -14.13
CA MET A 433 -9.20 11.83 -13.78
C MET A 433 -8.94 12.64 -12.50
N TYR A 434 -8.17 12.13 -11.53
CA TYR A 434 -7.84 12.85 -10.31
C TYR A 434 -6.91 14.02 -10.57
N PHE A 435 -5.84 13.80 -11.33
CA PHE A 435 -4.98 14.89 -11.81
C PHE A 435 -5.78 15.93 -12.60
N GLY A 436 -6.61 15.46 -13.54
CA GLY A 436 -7.51 16.32 -14.33
C GLY A 436 -8.51 17.08 -13.47
N ALA A 437 -9.02 16.48 -12.39
CA ALA A 437 -9.91 17.14 -11.44
C ALA A 437 -9.26 18.35 -10.77
N LEU A 438 -8.00 18.20 -10.36
CA LEU A 438 -7.27 19.20 -9.58
C LEU A 438 -6.64 20.32 -10.43
N TYR A 439 -6.27 20.02 -11.67
CA TYR A 439 -5.43 20.91 -12.48
C TYR A 439 -6.07 21.41 -13.77
N SER A 440 -7.12 20.76 -14.26
CA SER A 440 -7.71 21.09 -15.55
C SER A 440 -9.18 21.43 -15.45
N ARG A 441 -9.53 22.64 -15.91
CA ARG A 441 -10.93 23.03 -16.13
C ARG A 441 -11.51 22.37 -17.38
N ARG A 442 -10.66 21.84 -18.28
CA ARG A 442 -11.05 21.27 -19.57
C ARG A 442 -11.48 19.81 -19.50
N ILE A 443 -11.00 19.04 -18.50
CA ILE A 443 -11.40 17.64 -18.35
C ILE A 443 -12.88 17.54 -18.00
N THR A 444 -13.61 16.82 -18.86
CA THR A 444 -15.05 16.71 -18.81
C THR A 444 -15.51 15.46 -18.05
N ARG A 445 -16.80 15.42 -17.71
CA ARG A 445 -17.43 14.23 -17.14
C ARG A 445 -17.24 12.99 -18.03
N ALA A 446 -17.44 13.13 -19.35
CA ALA A 446 -17.29 12.03 -20.29
C ALA A 446 -15.83 11.55 -20.36
N GLY A 447 -14.86 12.48 -20.41
CA GLY A 447 -13.43 12.15 -20.39
C GLY A 447 -13.02 11.42 -19.11
N ALA A 448 -13.49 11.87 -17.95
CA ALA A 448 -13.22 11.21 -16.67
C ALA A 448 -13.78 9.77 -16.63
N ILE A 449 -15.00 9.56 -17.08
CA ILE A 449 -15.64 8.22 -17.15
C ILE A 449 -14.87 7.32 -18.13
N ALA A 450 -14.60 7.82 -19.35
CA ALA A 450 -13.92 7.05 -20.37
C ALA A 450 -12.50 6.65 -19.92
N GLY A 451 -11.73 7.59 -19.35
CA GLY A 451 -10.39 7.30 -18.86
C GLY A 451 -10.38 6.30 -17.70
N MET A 452 -11.28 6.45 -16.72
CA MET A 452 -11.43 5.52 -15.60
C MET A 452 -11.74 4.10 -16.07
N LEU A 453 -12.72 3.96 -16.98
CA LEU A 453 -13.09 2.66 -17.54
C LEU A 453 -11.96 2.06 -18.38
N THR A 454 -11.28 2.86 -19.18
CA THR A 454 -10.11 2.41 -19.96
C THR A 454 -9.01 1.91 -19.06
N GLY A 455 -8.64 2.67 -18.02
CA GLY A 455 -7.61 2.27 -17.06
C GLY A 455 -7.96 0.97 -16.34
N PHE A 456 -9.20 0.83 -15.91
CA PHE A 456 -9.71 -0.38 -15.27
C PHE A 456 -9.72 -1.59 -16.23
N LEU A 457 -10.39 -1.46 -17.38
CA LEU A 457 -10.58 -2.56 -18.30
C LEU A 457 -9.26 -3.04 -18.91
N SER A 458 -8.36 -2.12 -19.26
CA SER A 458 -7.03 -2.48 -19.77
C SER A 458 -6.17 -3.16 -18.71
N SER A 459 -6.23 -2.72 -17.44
CA SER A 459 -5.54 -3.39 -16.34
C SER A 459 -6.10 -4.79 -16.09
N MET A 460 -7.42 -4.95 -16.10
CA MET A 460 -8.08 -6.25 -15.94
C MET A 460 -7.74 -7.19 -17.09
N PHE A 461 -7.80 -6.71 -18.34
CA PHE A 461 -7.37 -7.50 -19.50
C PHE A 461 -5.94 -7.99 -19.33
N TRP A 462 -5.05 -7.12 -18.87
CA TRP A 462 -3.64 -7.45 -18.67
C TRP A 462 -3.43 -8.53 -17.61
N PHE A 463 -4.08 -8.39 -16.44
CA PHE A 463 -4.00 -9.39 -15.36
C PHE A 463 -4.62 -10.73 -15.74
N LEU A 464 -5.73 -10.71 -16.48
CA LEU A 464 -6.43 -11.95 -16.84
C LEU A 464 -5.75 -12.71 -17.99
N PHE A 465 -5.08 -12.01 -18.91
CA PHE A 465 -4.66 -12.59 -20.18
C PHE A 465 -3.20 -12.40 -20.55
N VAL A 466 -2.48 -11.42 -19.98
CA VAL A 466 -1.14 -11.06 -20.42
C VAL A 466 -0.09 -11.32 -19.35
N HIS A 467 -0.27 -10.78 -18.13
CA HIS A 467 0.73 -10.92 -17.08
C HIS A 467 0.68 -12.34 -16.50
N GLU A 468 1.76 -13.11 -16.72
CA GLU A 468 1.79 -14.56 -16.49
C GLU A 468 1.54 -14.93 -15.02
N LYS A 469 2.11 -14.15 -14.07
CA LYS A 469 1.97 -14.42 -12.63
C LYS A 469 0.52 -14.35 -12.12
N GLU A 470 -0.36 -13.56 -12.74
CA GLU A 470 -1.79 -13.50 -12.40
C GLU A 470 -2.63 -14.38 -13.34
N SER A 471 -2.34 -14.35 -14.62
CA SER A 471 -3.11 -15.10 -15.63
C SER A 471 -3.03 -16.61 -15.43
N GLN A 472 -1.85 -17.13 -15.06
CA GLN A 472 -1.62 -18.56 -14.89
C GLN A 472 -2.43 -19.15 -13.72
N PRO A 473 -2.43 -18.60 -12.48
CA PRO A 473 -3.23 -19.12 -11.37
C PRO A 473 -4.73 -19.00 -11.61
N LEU A 474 -5.18 -17.95 -12.28
CA LEU A 474 -6.60 -17.72 -12.61
C LEU A 474 -7.13 -18.68 -13.67
N ARG A 475 -6.27 -19.27 -14.49
CA ARG A 475 -6.58 -20.25 -15.55
C ARG A 475 -7.60 -19.79 -16.59
N ILE A 476 -8.04 -18.52 -16.57
CA ILE A 476 -9.02 -17.99 -17.54
C ILE A 476 -8.42 -17.96 -18.93
N CYS A 477 -7.20 -17.45 -19.07
CA CYS A 477 -6.49 -17.44 -20.35
C CYS A 477 -6.25 -18.87 -20.87
N GLN A 478 -5.84 -19.79 -19.98
CA GLN A 478 -5.67 -21.19 -20.34
C GLN A 478 -6.97 -21.85 -20.80
N ALA A 479 -8.10 -21.57 -20.15
CA ALA A 479 -9.40 -22.13 -20.52
C ALA A 479 -9.92 -21.60 -21.87
N LEU A 480 -9.68 -20.31 -22.18
CA LEU A 480 -10.19 -19.69 -23.40
C LEU A 480 -9.25 -19.84 -24.60
N PHE A 481 -7.95 -19.83 -24.39
CA PHE A 481 -6.95 -19.73 -25.45
C PHE A 481 -5.91 -20.87 -25.44
N GLY A 482 -5.99 -21.80 -24.49
CA GLY A 482 -5.05 -22.92 -24.37
C GLY A 482 -3.63 -22.53 -23.94
N LYS A 483 -3.41 -21.29 -23.50
CA LYS A 483 -2.08 -20.76 -23.12
C LYS A 483 -2.15 -20.08 -21.74
N PRO A 484 -1.08 -20.10 -20.93
CA PRO A 484 -1.04 -19.43 -19.63
C PRO A 484 -1.06 -17.91 -19.76
N SER A 485 -0.55 -17.34 -20.86
CA SER A 485 -0.63 -15.93 -21.22
C SER A 485 -0.70 -15.77 -22.73
N LEU A 486 -1.35 -14.68 -23.20
CA LEU A 486 -1.51 -14.43 -24.65
C LEU A 486 -0.19 -14.03 -25.32
N TRP A 487 0.64 -13.25 -24.62
CA TRP A 487 1.86 -12.68 -25.18
C TRP A 487 3.10 -13.25 -24.47
N GLY A 488 4.18 -13.34 -25.25
CA GLY A 488 5.48 -13.74 -24.76
C GLY A 488 6.24 -12.59 -24.07
N GLU A 489 7.54 -12.79 -23.85
CA GLU A 489 8.42 -11.75 -23.31
C GLU A 489 8.56 -10.56 -24.27
N PRO A 490 8.65 -9.34 -23.74
CA PRO A 490 8.68 -9.00 -22.31
C PRO A 490 7.28 -8.86 -21.69
N TRP A 491 6.21 -8.87 -22.47
CA TRP A 491 4.86 -8.48 -22.06
C TRP A 491 4.29 -9.31 -20.91
N LYS A 492 4.62 -10.59 -20.85
CA LYS A 492 4.16 -11.50 -19.78
C LYS A 492 4.66 -11.13 -18.36
N VAL A 493 5.68 -10.25 -18.27
CA VAL A 493 6.24 -9.76 -16.99
C VAL A 493 6.12 -8.25 -16.82
N VAL A 494 5.68 -7.53 -17.86
CA VAL A 494 5.42 -6.08 -17.81
C VAL A 494 4.12 -5.82 -17.04
N ASP A 495 4.19 -4.98 -16.03
CA ASP A 495 3.01 -4.59 -15.25
C ASP A 495 2.03 -3.77 -16.11
N PRO A 496 0.70 -3.96 -15.93
CA PRO A 496 -0.31 -3.23 -16.68
C PRO A 496 -0.17 -1.70 -16.60
N ILE A 497 0.40 -1.15 -15.52
CA ILE A 497 0.56 0.31 -15.37
C ILE A 497 1.28 0.96 -16.55
N VAL A 498 2.24 0.25 -17.16
CA VAL A 498 3.04 0.76 -18.29
C VAL A 498 2.17 1.04 -19.53
N VAL A 499 1.11 0.29 -19.71
CA VAL A 499 0.19 0.41 -20.85
C VAL A 499 -1.11 1.09 -20.43
N SER A 500 -1.70 0.65 -19.32
CA SER A 500 -3.03 1.10 -18.90
C SER A 500 -3.06 2.56 -18.46
N LEU A 501 -2.01 3.04 -17.77
CA LEU A 501 -1.97 4.44 -17.34
C LEU A 501 -1.81 5.43 -18.52
N PRO A 502 -0.85 5.26 -19.45
CA PRO A 502 -0.77 6.13 -20.63
C PRO A 502 -2.04 6.10 -21.49
N LEU A 503 -2.62 4.90 -21.67
CA LEU A 503 -3.86 4.76 -22.44
C LEU A 503 -5.03 5.49 -21.76
N ALA A 504 -5.17 5.36 -20.45
CA ALA A 504 -6.19 6.06 -19.68
C ALA A 504 -6.01 7.59 -19.73
N ILE A 505 -4.76 8.09 -19.67
CA ILE A 505 -4.45 9.51 -19.84
C ILE A 505 -4.89 9.98 -21.22
N ALA A 506 -4.45 9.27 -22.28
CA ALA A 506 -4.78 9.63 -23.66
C ALA A 506 -6.31 9.68 -23.89
N VAL A 507 -7.03 8.64 -23.44
CA VAL A 507 -8.50 8.58 -23.56
C VAL A 507 -9.18 9.69 -22.75
N THR A 508 -8.73 9.95 -21.51
CA THR A 508 -9.26 11.05 -20.69
C THR A 508 -9.15 12.39 -21.42
N VAL A 509 -8.01 12.66 -22.01
CA VAL A 509 -7.72 13.93 -22.71
C VAL A 509 -8.51 14.00 -24.02
N LEU A 510 -8.40 13.00 -24.88
CA LEU A 510 -9.06 12.99 -26.20
C LEU A 510 -10.58 13.10 -26.09
N VAL A 511 -11.20 12.29 -25.21
CA VAL A 511 -12.67 12.37 -25.00
C VAL A 511 -13.06 13.71 -24.38
N SER A 512 -12.26 14.27 -23.51
CA SER A 512 -12.54 15.61 -22.95
C SER A 512 -12.51 16.70 -24.03
N PHE A 513 -11.57 16.63 -24.98
CA PHE A 513 -11.53 17.58 -26.08
C PHE A 513 -12.67 17.39 -27.08
N ALA A 514 -13.16 16.17 -27.25
CA ALA A 514 -14.28 15.84 -28.13
C ALA A 514 -15.68 16.13 -27.51
N THR A 515 -15.75 16.45 -26.22
CA THR A 515 -17.01 16.65 -25.50
C THR A 515 -17.18 18.07 -24.98
N LYS A 516 -18.44 18.48 -24.73
CA LYS A 516 -18.75 19.82 -24.22
C LYS A 516 -18.10 20.06 -22.86
N PRO A 517 -17.49 21.26 -22.64
CA PRO A 517 -16.97 21.64 -21.33
C PRO A 517 -18.04 21.55 -20.23
N MET A 518 -17.59 21.40 -19.00
CA MET A 518 -18.46 21.47 -17.83
C MET A 518 -18.94 22.91 -17.58
N ASP A 519 -20.04 23.04 -16.85
CA ASP A 519 -20.61 24.32 -16.46
C ASP A 519 -19.58 25.20 -15.74
N GLU A 520 -19.43 26.45 -16.22
CA GLU A 520 -18.40 27.37 -15.70
C GLU A 520 -18.67 27.80 -14.27
N LYS A 521 -19.94 27.94 -13.85
CA LYS A 521 -20.32 28.27 -12.49
C LYS A 521 -19.88 27.16 -11.52
N HIS A 522 -20.10 25.89 -11.93
CA HIS A 522 -19.64 24.75 -11.18
C HIS A 522 -18.10 24.69 -11.09
N LEU A 523 -17.42 24.95 -12.21
CA LEU A 523 -15.94 24.99 -12.21
C LEU A 523 -15.39 26.09 -11.31
N LYS A 524 -15.99 27.29 -11.31
CA LYS A 524 -15.62 28.37 -10.38
C LYS A 524 -15.75 27.94 -8.92
N SER A 525 -16.82 27.22 -8.57
CA SER A 525 -16.97 26.67 -7.21
C SER A 525 -15.90 25.64 -6.88
N CYS A 526 -15.60 24.70 -7.79
CA CYS A 526 -14.56 23.68 -7.56
C CYS A 526 -13.17 24.30 -7.33
N PHE A 527 -12.79 25.30 -8.15
CA PHE A 527 -11.47 25.91 -8.15
C PHE A 527 -11.37 27.18 -7.29
N ASN A 528 -12.36 27.48 -6.46
CA ASN A 528 -12.30 28.62 -5.56
C ASN A 528 -11.07 28.51 -4.62
N GLY A 529 -10.23 29.55 -4.58
CA GLY A 529 -8.97 29.52 -3.83
C GLY A 529 -7.86 28.61 -4.39
N LEU A 530 -8.01 28.14 -5.64
CA LEU A 530 -7.03 27.35 -6.38
C LEU A 530 -6.64 28.12 -7.66
N ASN A 531 -5.72 29.04 -7.55
CA ASN A 531 -5.15 29.77 -8.71
C ASN A 531 -4.01 29.01 -9.34
#